data_752e4bdec8a264658aecd7c987cdca2b
#
_entry.id   752e4bdec8a264658aecd7c987cdca2b
#
_cell.length_a   1.000
_cell.length_b   1.000
_cell.length_c   1.000
_cell.angle_alpha   90.00
_cell.angle_beta   90.00
_cell.angle_gamma   90.00
#
_symmetry.space_group_name_H-M   'P 1'
#
loop_
_entity.id
_entity.type
_entity.pdbx_description
1 polymer ?
#
loop_
_entity_poly.entity_id
_entity_poly.type
_entity_poly.pdbx_seq_one_letter_code
_entity_poly.pdbx_strand_id
1 'polypeptide(L)'
;IDADLLSFLSALLLLATVWAFRNPERTIPHFQQDSIVSVADGVIKSIETIEDEKGENSYKIVIKSGFLDTSVLRVPFSCEVSEAELLFGARMNPLIPLSDKLNEQCRIVFGKGKKQVRVLHKLQMSSVGIKNYLSENNQVVQGARYGLMVNGKTTLILPVNSRVAVKVGEKVRAGETLIGFFS
;
A
#
# COMPACT_ATOMS: atom_id res chain seq x y z
N ILE A 1 15.47 37.66 9.75
CA ILE A 1 15.15 36.30 10.33
C ILE A 1 16.38 35.94 11.14
N ASP A 2 16.22 35.72 12.45
CA ASP A 2 17.32 35.32 13.32
C ASP A 2 17.95 34.02 12.85
N ALA A 3 19.28 33.96 12.81
CA ALA A 3 20.00 32.76 12.37
C ALA A 3 19.62 31.53 13.20
N ASP A 4 19.33 31.72 14.47
CA ASP A 4 18.90 30.67 15.40
C ASP A 4 17.52 30.10 15.01
N LEU A 5 16.56 30.96 14.62
CA LEU A 5 15.25 30.53 14.15
C LEU A 5 15.37 29.73 12.84
N LEU A 6 16.21 30.17 11.90
CA LEU A 6 16.44 29.45 10.64
C LEU A 6 17.09 28.09 10.88
N SER A 7 18.06 28.03 11.80
CA SER A 7 18.71 26.79 12.20
C SER A 7 17.72 25.80 12.86
N PHE A 8 16.87 26.29 13.72
CA PHE A 8 15.82 25.49 14.35
C PHE A 8 14.83 24.91 13.33
N LEU A 9 14.35 25.75 12.39
CA LEU A 9 13.43 25.31 11.34
C LEU A 9 14.06 24.29 10.40
N SER A 10 15.35 24.47 10.05
CA SER A 10 16.06 23.50 9.21
C SER A 10 16.27 22.16 9.92
N ALA A 11 16.56 22.14 11.20
CA ALA A 11 16.67 20.94 12.00
C ALA A 11 15.31 20.21 12.11
N LEU A 12 14.23 20.95 12.31
CA LEU A 12 12.89 20.38 12.35
C LEU A 12 12.49 19.74 11.01
N LEU A 13 12.80 20.41 9.88
CA LEU A 13 12.56 19.89 8.54
C LEU A 13 13.39 18.62 8.27
N LEU A 14 14.64 18.59 8.70
CA LEU A 14 15.50 17.41 8.60
C LEU A 14 14.92 16.24 9.38
N LEU A 15 14.51 16.45 10.63
CA LEU A 15 13.88 15.42 11.45
C LEU A 15 12.57 14.91 10.82
N ALA A 16 11.74 15.80 10.30
CA ALA A 16 10.51 15.41 9.59
C ALA A 16 10.79 14.57 8.35
N THR A 17 11.83 14.92 7.60
CA THR A 17 12.26 14.15 6.41
C THR A 17 12.76 12.76 6.80
N VAL A 18 13.62 12.66 7.80
CA VAL A 18 14.11 11.36 8.32
C VAL A 18 12.95 10.52 8.82
N TRP A 19 12.00 11.13 9.52
CA TRP A 19 10.79 10.44 9.99
C TRP A 19 9.92 9.92 8.84
N ALA A 20 9.67 10.72 7.80
CA ALA A 20 8.83 10.35 6.65
C ALA A 20 9.42 9.18 5.84
N PHE A 21 10.75 9.13 5.72
CA PHE A 21 11.46 8.08 4.99
C PHE A 21 12.02 6.96 5.87
N ARG A 22 11.59 6.89 7.14
CA ARG A 22 12.03 5.82 8.02
C ARG A 22 11.67 4.45 7.45
N ASN A 23 12.59 3.52 7.57
CA ASN A 23 12.41 2.13 7.13
C ASN A 23 12.58 1.18 8.32
N PRO A 24 11.55 1.04 9.17
CA PRO A 24 11.64 0.20 10.34
C PRO A 24 11.80 -1.27 9.96
N GLU A 25 12.69 -1.97 10.67
CA GLU A 25 12.66 -3.43 10.67
C GLU A 25 11.37 -3.90 11.33
N ARG A 26 10.75 -4.90 10.74
CA ARG A 26 9.49 -5.46 11.24
C ARG A 26 9.61 -6.95 11.40
N THR A 27 9.18 -7.42 12.55
CA THR A 27 8.99 -8.83 12.77
C THR A 27 7.67 -9.25 12.17
N ILE A 28 7.71 -10.05 11.12
CA ILE A 28 6.50 -10.59 10.52
C ILE A 28 5.98 -11.66 11.48
N PRO A 29 4.76 -11.51 12.01
CA PRO A 29 4.19 -12.56 12.86
C PRO A 29 4.04 -13.86 12.07
N HIS A 30 4.27 -14.99 12.72
CA HIS A 30 4.03 -16.29 12.11
C HIS A 30 2.50 -16.53 12.01
N PHE A 31 1.92 -16.06 10.92
CA PHE A 31 0.54 -16.38 10.60
C PHE A 31 0.42 -17.78 9.99
N GLN A 32 -0.80 -18.31 9.99
CA GLN A 32 -1.10 -19.57 9.32
C GLN A 32 -0.77 -19.50 7.82
N GLN A 33 -0.56 -20.65 7.20
CA GLN A 33 -0.51 -20.75 5.74
C GLN A 33 -1.72 -20.04 5.13
N ASP A 34 -1.50 -19.36 3.99
CA ASP A 34 -2.54 -18.61 3.27
C ASP A 34 -2.99 -17.28 3.90
N SER A 35 -2.22 -16.75 4.87
CA SER A 35 -2.46 -15.42 5.43
C SER A 35 -2.09 -14.31 4.43
N ILE A 36 -2.90 -13.24 4.42
CA ILE A 36 -2.68 -12.03 3.64
C ILE A 36 -2.41 -10.90 4.63
N VAL A 37 -1.20 -10.32 4.58
CA VAL A 37 -0.82 -9.19 5.43
C VAL A 37 -1.01 -7.86 4.72
N SER A 38 -1.08 -6.78 5.49
CA SER A 38 -1.19 -5.43 4.92
C SER A 38 0.03 -5.09 4.06
N VAL A 39 -0.22 -4.48 2.91
CA VAL A 39 0.82 -4.04 1.97
C VAL A 39 1.33 -2.63 2.28
N ALA A 40 0.56 -1.82 2.99
CA ALA A 40 0.88 -0.44 3.33
C ALA A 40 0.50 -0.12 4.77
N ASP A 41 1.16 0.87 5.36
CA ASP A 41 0.73 1.49 6.61
C ASP A 41 -0.44 2.44 6.34
N GLY A 42 -1.34 2.57 7.29
CA GLY A 42 -2.44 3.53 7.19
C GLY A 42 -3.68 3.12 7.97
N VAL A 43 -4.83 3.63 7.54
CA VAL A 43 -6.13 3.37 8.14
C VAL A 43 -7.07 2.80 7.09
N ILE A 44 -7.80 1.73 7.43
CA ILE A 44 -8.85 1.16 6.59
C ILE A 44 -9.98 2.18 6.43
N LYS A 45 -10.26 2.60 5.20
CA LYS A 45 -11.31 3.58 4.90
C LYS A 45 -12.62 2.97 4.47
N SER A 46 -12.57 1.88 3.70
CA SER A 46 -13.75 1.12 3.32
C SER A 46 -13.42 -0.35 3.11
N ILE A 47 -14.43 -1.19 3.29
CA ILE A 47 -14.45 -2.60 2.93
C ILE A 47 -15.78 -2.80 2.20
N GLU A 48 -15.71 -3.12 0.93
CA GLU A 48 -16.86 -3.23 0.03
C GLU A 48 -16.81 -4.58 -0.69
N THR A 49 -17.96 -5.20 -0.91
CA THR A 49 -18.06 -6.32 -1.86
C THR A 49 -18.34 -5.75 -3.24
N ILE A 50 -17.53 -6.11 -4.21
CA ILE A 50 -17.66 -5.68 -5.60
C ILE A 50 -17.72 -6.90 -6.52
N GLU A 51 -18.40 -6.76 -7.66
CA GLU A 51 -18.17 -7.68 -8.78
C GLU A 51 -16.86 -7.34 -9.47
N ASP A 52 -16.03 -8.34 -9.65
CA ASP A 52 -14.80 -8.26 -10.39
C ASP A 52 -15.05 -8.19 -11.91
N GLU A 53 -14.02 -7.82 -12.68
CA GLU A 53 -14.04 -7.79 -14.16
C GLU A 53 -14.44 -9.15 -14.78
N LYS A 54 -14.36 -10.23 -14.01
CA LYS A 54 -14.79 -11.60 -14.40
C LYS A 54 -16.21 -11.96 -13.96
N GLY A 55 -16.95 -11.01 -13.36
CA GLY A 55 -18.27 -11.27 -12.80
C GLY A 55 -18.24 -12.06 -11.48
N GLU A 56 -17.07 -12.23 -10.86
CA GLU A 56 -16.93 -12.87 -9.57
C GLU A 56 -16.97 -11.83 -8.45
N ASN A 57 -17.64 -12.16 -7.36
CA ASN A 57 -17.63 -11.29 -6.17
C ASN A 57 -16.22 -11.23 -5.58
N SER A 58 -15.82 -10.05 -5.14
CA SER A 58 -14.51 -9.78 -4.54
C SER A 58 -14.62 -8.78 -3.41
N TYR A 59 -13.73 -8.86 -2.43
CA TYR A 59 -13.63 -7.84 -1.37
C TYR A 59 -12.65 -6.74 -1.79
N LYS A 60 -13.14 -5.51 -1.84
CA LYS A 60 -12.33 -4.31 -2.06
C LYS A 60 -12.06 -3.63 -0.72
N ILE A 61 -10.80 -3.60 -0.31
CA ILE A 61 -10.35 -2.98 0.93
C ILE A 61 -9.51 -1.76 0.57
N VAL A 62 -9.86 -0.59 1.10
CA VAL A 62 -9.14 0.66 0.85
C VAL A 62 -8.39 1.11 2.09
N ILE A 63 -7.07 1.21 1.98
CA ILE A 63 -6.16 1.74 3.00
C ILE A 63 -5.76 3.15 2.60
N LYS A 64 -5.88 4.11 3.51
CA LYS A 64 -5.38 5.48 3.34
C LYS A 64 -4.08 5.63 4.12
N SER A 65 -2.99 5.89 3.43
CA SER A 65 -1.68 6.24 3.99
C SER A 65 -1.49 7.74 3.99
N GLY A 66 -0.94 8.30 5.06
CA GLY A 66 -0.61 9.71 5.20
C GLY A 66 0.90 9.95 5.26
N PHE A 67 1.33 11.21 5.34
CA PHE A 67 2.75 11.60 5.41
C PHE A 67 3.47 11.08 6.66
N LEU A 68 2.75 10.83 7.75
CA LEU A 68 3.31 10.33 9.00
C LEU A 68 3.38 8.80 9.07
N ASP A 69 2.72 8.11 8.16
CA ASP A 69 2.80 6.66 8.04
C ASP A 69 4.11 6.25 7.38
N THR A 70 4.51 4.99 7.55
CA THR A 70 5.71 4.48 6.87
C THR A 70 5.43 4.34 5.38
N SER A 71 6.31 4.89 4.57
CA SER A 71 6.18 4.89 3.11
C SER A 71 6.49 3.56 2.43
N VAL A 72 7.07 2.60 3.16
CA VAL A 72 7.53 1.31 2.62
C VAL A 72 6.35 0.38 2.35
N LEU A 73 6.28 -0.12 1.12
CA LEU A 73 5.30 -1.11 0.69
C LEU A 73 5.87 -2.53 0.85
N ARG A 74 5.03 -3.47 1.31
CA ARG A 74 5.43 -4.85 1.59
C ARG A 74 4.52 -5.87 0.92
N VAL A 75 5.11 -7.00 0.54
CA VAL A 75 4.44 -8.12 -0.11
C VAL A 75 3.38 -8.73 0.81
N PRO A 76 2.13 -8.94 0.31
CA PRO A 76 1.03 -9.43 1.14
C PRO A 76 1.12 -10.90 1.50
N PHE A 77 1.65 -11.75 0.62
CA PHE A 77 1.86 -13.19 0.84
C PHE A 77 2.93 -13.70 -0.12
N SER A 78 3.54 -14.84 0.20
CA SER A 78 4.59 -15.44 -0.64
C SER A 78 4.00 -16.02 -1.92
N CYS A 79 4.44 -15.52 -3.07
CA CYS A 79 3.91 -15.89 -4.38
C CYS A 79 4.84 -15.46 -5.53
N GLU A 80 4.42 -15.76 -6.74
CA GLU A 80 4.95 -15.18 -7.96
C GLU A 80 4.12 -13.92 -8.33
N VAL A 81 4.76 -12.86 -8.76
CA VAL A 81 4.11 -11.65 -9.28
C VAL A 81 3.62 -11.91 -10.70
N SER A 82 2.31 -11.80 -10.93
CA SER A 82 1.73 -12.01 -12.27
C SER A 82 1.78 -10.76 -13.14
N GLU A 83 1.61 -9.59 -12.54
CA GLU A 83 1.63 -8.31 -13.25
C GLU A 83 2.24 -7.23 -12.33
N ALA A 84 3.01 -6.32 -12.92
CA ALA A 84 3.55 -5.15 -12.22
C ALA A 84 3.66 -3.97 -13.19
N GLU A 85 2.75 -3.02 -13.08
CA GLU A 85 2.65 -1.87 -13.97
C GLU A 85 2.72 -0.57 -13.16
N LEU A 86 3.58 0.36 -13.58
CA LEU A 86 3.66 1.71 -13.04
C LEU A 86 3.18 2.71 -14.10
N LEU A 87 2.06 3.37 -13.82
CA LEU A 87 1.47 4.39 -14.67
C LEU A 87 1.86 5.77 -14.13
N PHE A 88 2.77 6.43 -14.81
CA PHE A 88 3.18 7.79 -14.48
C PHE A 88 2.01 8.75 -14.66
N GLY A 89 1.89 9.70 -13.75
CA GLY A 89 0.79 10.65 -13.75
C GLY A 89 1.08 11.91 -12.94
N ALA A 90 0.03 12.66 -12.67
CA ALA A 90 0.08 13.84 -11.82
C ALA A 90 0.22 13.44 -10.33
N ARG A 91 0.40 14.45 -9.47
CA ARG A 91 0.46 14.31 -8.00
C ARG A 91 -0.45 15.33 -7.35
N MET A 92 -1.67 15.40 -7.85
CA MET A 92 -2.64 16.41 -7.46
C MET A 92 -3.25 16.13 -6.09
N ASN A 93 -3.73 17.20 -5.48
CA ASN A 93 -4.51 17.11 -4.25
C ASN A 93 -5.78 16.25 -4.48
N PRO A 94 -6.13 15.34 -3.56
CA PRO A 94 -7.31 14.49 -3.68
C PRO A 94 -8.65 15.25 -3.70
N LEU A 95 -8.67 16.52 -3.33
CA LEU A 95 -9.87 17.38 -3.46
C LEU A 95 -10.17 17.78 -4.91
N ILE A 96 -9.24 17.60 -5.83
CA ILE A 96 -9.45 17.86 -7.26
C ILE A 96 -10.16 16.64 -7.87
N PRO A 97 -11.35 16.78 -8.48
CA PRO A 97 -12.14 15.63 -8.96
C PRO A 97 -11.40 14.71 -9.95
N LEU A 98 -10.51 15.28 -10.78
CA LEU A 98 -9.72 14.52 -11.76
C LEU A 98 -8.51 13.79 -11.15
N SER A 99 -8.16 14.08 -9.90
CA SER A 99 -6.98 13.49 -9.25
C SER A 99 -7.00 11.96 -9.22
N ASP A 100 -8.15 11.34 -9.00
CA ASP A 100 -8.29 9.88 -8.97
C ASP A 100 -8.01 9.20 -10.34
N LYS A 101 -8.14 9.94 -11.45
CA LYS A 101 -7.87 9.43 -12.80
C LYS A 101 -6.47 9.77 -13.29
N LEU A 102 -5.96 10.95 -12.94
CA LEU A 102 -4.74 11.50 -13.49
C LEU A 102 -3.51 11.30 -12.61
N ASN A 103 -3.69 11.01 -11.33
CA ASN A 103 -2.56 10.79 -10.43
C ASN A 103 -1.83 9.49 -10.75
N GLU A 104 -0.54 9.50 -10.47
CA GLU A 104 0.36 8.35 -10.60
C GLU A 104 -0.20 7.12 -9.88
N GLN A 105 -0.17 5.97 -10.55
CA GLN A 105 -0.73 4.71 -10.09
C GLN A 105 0.28 3.57 -10.28
N CYS A 106 0.23 2.60 -9.39
CA CYS A 106 0.97 1.36 -9.54
C CYS A 106 0.01 0.18 -9.33
N ARG A 107 -0.09 -0.69 -10.31
CA ARG A 107 -0.89 -1.92 -10.28
C ARG A 107 0.03 -3.11 -10.14
N ILE A 108 -0.28 -3.97 -9.20
CA ILE A 108 0.48 -5.20 -8.97
C ILE A 108 -0.52 -6.32 -8.70
N VAL A 109 -0.30 -7.44 -9.36
CA VAL A 109 -1.07 -8.66 -9.16
C VAL A 109 -0.16 -9.71 -8.53
N PHE A 110 -0.44 -10.03 -7.29
CA PHE A 110 0.26 -11.06 -6.52
C PHE A 110 -0.47 -12.39 -6.64
N GLY A 111 0.23 -13.45 -7.04
CA GLY A 111 -0.29 -14.80 -7.20
C GLY A 111 -1.06 -15.03 -8.51
N LYS A 112 -1.56 -16.25 -8.68
CA LYS A 112 -2.27 -16.71 -9.87
C LYS A 112 -3.54 -17.49 -9.50
N GLY A 113 -4.55 -17.46 -10.37
CA GLY A 113 -5.78 -18.25 -10.22
C GLY A 113 -6.57 -17.88 -8.97
N LYS A 114 -6.93 -18.89 -8.15
CA LYS A 114 -7.77 -18.72 -6.96
C LYS A 114 -7.07 -17.97 -5.81
N LYS A 115 -5.74 -18.02 -5.74
CA LYS A 115 -4.92 -17.29 -4.74
C LYS A 115 -4.29 -16.08 -5.41
N GLN A 116 -5.10 -15.07 -5.67
CA GLN A 116 -4.68 -13.84 -6.34
C GLN A 116 -5.15 -12.62 -5.52
N VAL A 117 -4.24 -11.69 -5.28
CA VAL A 117 -4.54 -10.37 -4.68
C VAL A 117 -4.11 -9.30 -5.66
N ARG A 118 -5.06 -8.46 -6.07
CA ARG A 118 -4.76 -7.28 -6.88
C ARG A 118 -4.57 -6.08 -5.95
N VAL A 119 -3.48 -5.38 -6.15
CA VAL A 119 -3.12 -4.19 -5.39
C VAL A 119 -3.01 -3.01 -6.34
N LEU A 120 -3.75 -1.94 -6.03
CA LEU A 120 -3.69 -0.68 -6.74
C LEU A 120 -3.25 0.41 -5.78
N HIS A 121 -2.06 0.94 -5.99
CA HIS A 121 -1.58 2.14 -5.32
C HIS A 121 -1.92 3.37 -6.16
N LYS A 122 -2.52 4.38 -5.54
CA LYS A 122 -2.78 5.69 -6.13
C LYS A 122 -2.11 6.77 -5.29
N LEU A 123 -1.16 7.46 -5.88
CA LEU A 123 -0.46 8.55 -5.22
C LEU A 123 -1.41 9.74 -5.02
N GLN A 124 -1.26 10.42 -3.89
CA GLN A 124 -1.94 11.68 -3.61
C GLN A 124 -0.89 12.70 -3.17
N MET A 125 -1.04 13.94 -3.59
CA MET A 125 -0.19 15.09 -3.27
C MET A 125 1.14 14.72 -2.59
N SER A 126 2.16 14.46 -3.37
CA SER A 126 3.47 14.02 -2.88
C SER A 126 4.57 14.63 -3.73
N SER A 127 5.70 14.98 -3.11
CA SER A 127 6.90 15.42 -3.81
C SER A 127 7.63 14.25 -4.50
N VAL A 128 7.42 13.03 -4.02
CA VAL A 128 8.07 11.82 -4.52
C VAL A 128 7.04 10.92 -5.18
N GLY A 129 7.36 10.38 -6.37
CA GLY A 129 6.55 9.38 -7.06
C GLY A 129 6.55 8.02 -6.38
N ILE A 130 5.66 7.14 -6.82
CA ILE A 130 5.67 5.75 -6.39
C ILE A 130 6.96 5.10 -6.92
N LYS A 131 7.63 4.33 -6.05
CA LYS A 131 8.72 3.47 -6.46
C LYS A 131 8.26 2.02 -6.38
N ASN A 132 8.39 1.31 -7.47
CA ASN A 132 8.13 -0.13 -7.56
C ASN A 132 9.40 -0.83 -8.05
N TYR A 133 9.81 -1.87 -7.35
CA TYR A 133 10.99 -2.68 -7.65
C TYR A 133 10.63 -4.09 -8.14
N LEU A 134 9.33 -4.40 -8.26
CA LEU A 134 8.87 -5.67 -8.78
C LEU A 134 8.67 -5.62 -10.29
N SER A 135 8.95 -6.76 -10.90
CA SER A 135 8.62 -7.08 -12.27
C SER A 135 7.78 -8.35 -12.32
N GLU A 136 7.14 -8.61 -13.45
CA GLU A 136 6.46 -9.86 -13.72
C GLU A 136 7.39 -11.07 -13.51
N ASN A 137 6.83 -12.17 -13.05
CA ASN A 137 7.50 -13.44 -12.73
C ASN A 137 8.51 -13.36 -11.57
N ASN A 138 8.62 -12.24 -10.82
CA ASN A 138 9.41 -12.22 -9.61
C ASN A 138 8.81 -13.16 -8.55
N GLN A 139 9.64 -14.02 -7.97
CA GLN A 139 9.29 -14.77 -6.76
C GLN A 139 9.50 -13.89 -5.54
N VAL A 140 8.45 -13.73 -4.74
CA VAL A 140 8.47 -12.82 -3.58
C VAL A 140 8.02 -13.52 -2.32
N VAL A 141 8.58 -13.09 -1.19
CA VAL A 141 8.27 -13.62 0.14
C VAL A 141 7.41 -12.63 0.90
N GLN A 142 6.43 -13.12 1.66
CA GLN A 142 5.55 -12.32 2.51
C GLN A 142 6.34 -11.33 3.37
N GLY A 143 5.89 -10.06 3.41
CA GLY A 143 6.51 -8.99 4.17
C GLY A 143 7.78 -8.40 3.56
N ALA A 144 8.34 -8.97 2.47
CA ALA A 144 9.45 -8.38 1.74
C ALA A 144 9.10 -6.97 1.24
N ARG A 145 10.08 -6.07 1.25
CA ARG A 145 9.91 -4.69 0.76
C ARG A 145 9.92 -4.69 -0.76
N TYR A 146 8.96 -4.00 -1.37
CA TYR A 146 8.94 -3.94 -2.83
C TYR A 146 8.79 -2.54 -3.41
N GLY A 147 8.54 -1.55 -2.58
CA GLY A 147 8.35 -0.20 -3.10
C GLY A 147 8.18 0.85 -2.02
N LEU A 148 7.89 2.06 -2.48
CA LEU A 148 7.68 3.24 -1.63
C LEU A 148 6.50 4.06 -2.16
N MET A 149 5.62 4.51 -1.24
CA MET A 149 4.56 5.48 -1.50
C MET A 149 4.37 6.36 -0.26
N VAL A 150 4.70 7.66 -0.35
CA VAL A 150 4.71 8.56 0.82
C VAL A 150 3.31 8.94 1.29
N ASN A 151 2.39 9.19 0.37
CA ASN A 151 1.01 9.58 0.68
C ASN A 151 0.09 9.08 -0.42
N GLY A 152 -0.98 8.37 -0.07
CA GLY A 152 -1.85 7.84 -1.10
C GLY A 152 -2.95 6.91 -0.58
N LYS A 153 -3.59 6.26 -1.53
CA LYS A 153 -4.57 5.19 -1.29
C LYS A 153 -4.02 3.87 -1.83
N THR A 154 -4.12 2.83 -1.05
CA THR A 154 -3.87 1.46 -1.47
C THR A 154 -5.17 0.68 -1.47
N THR A 155 -5.56 0.16 -2.60
CA THR A 155 -6.74 -0.69 -2.75
C THR A 155 -6.28 -2.13 -2.92
N LEU A 156 -6.74 -3.02 -2.03
CA LEU A 156 -6.58 -4.46 -2.16
C LEU A 156 -7.89 -5.05 -2.66
N ILE A 157 -7.81 -5.91 -3.66
CA ILE A 157 -8.95 -6.69 -4.15
C ILE A 157 -8.62 -8.16 -3.88
N LEU A 158 -9.41 -8.77 -3.00
CA LEU A 158 -9.30 -10.16 -2.60
C LEU A 158 -10.47 -10.97 -3.17
N PRO A 159 -10.27 -12.24 -3.57
CA PRO A 159 -11.36 -13.09 -4.03
C PRO A 159 -12.40 -13.31 -2.90
N VAL A 160 -13.65 -13.54 -3.26
CA VAL A 160 -14.79 -13.69 -2.31
C VAL A 160 -14.61 -14.85 -1.33
N ASN A 161 -13.88 -15.87 -1.71
CA ASN A 161 -13.55 -17.00 -0.83
C ASN A 161 -12.50 -16.67 0.23
N SER A 162 -12.06 -15.40 0.31
CA SER A 162 -11.15 -14.95 1.37
C SER A 162 -11.93 -14.56 2.62
N ARG A 163 -11.37 -14.84 3.80
CA ARG A 163 -11.90 -14.35 5.07
C ARG A 163 -11.21 -13.05 5.45
N VAL A 164 -11.93 -11.93 5.48
CA VAL A 164 -11.41 -10.61 5.90
C VAL A 164 -11.35 -10.55 7.43
N ALA A 165 -10.21 -10.11 7.98
CA ALA A 165 -9.93 -10.05 9.41
C ALA A 165 -9.89 -8.62 9.99
N VAL A 166 -9.99 -7.59 9.17
CA VAL A 166 -9.90 -6.17 9.57
C VAL A 166 -11.26 -5.46 9.52
N LYS A 167 -11.33 -4.31 10.19
CA LYS A 167 -12.53 -3.46 10.25
C LYS A 167 -12.25 -2.05 9.72
N VAL A 168 -13.30 -1.37 9.25
CA VAL A 168 -13.22 0.04 8.86
C VAL A 168 -12.81 0.89 10.07
N GLY A 169 -11.88 1.83 9.87
CA GLY A 169 -11.29 2.67 10.90
C GLY A 169 -10.07 2.06 11.60
N GLU A 170 -9.76 0.80 11.37
CA GLU A 170 -8.60 0.14 11.97
C GLU A 170 -7.29 0.65 11.38
N LYS A 171 -6.29 0.86 12.24
CA LYS A 171 -4.93 1.22 11.84
C LYS A 171 -4.15 -0.05 11.52
N VAL A 172 -3.60 -0.11 10.30
CA VAL A 172 -2.84 -1.25 9.80
C VAL A 172 -1.39 -0.89 9.55
N ARG A 173 -0.53 -1.90 9.67
CA ARG A 173 0.92 -1.82 9.43
C ARG A 173 1.34 -2.84 8.37
N ALA A 174 2.07 -2.38 7.36
CA ALA A 174 2.57 -3.23 6.28
C ALA A 174 3.42 -4.38 6.80
N GLY A 175 3.10 -5.61 6.41
CA GLY A 175 3.79 -6.83 6.83
C GLY A 175 3.45 -7.33 8.24
N GLU A 176 2.81 -6.53 9.10
CA GLU A 176 2.50 -6.92 10.49
C GLU A 176 1.00 -7.19 10.71
N THR A 177 0.12 -6.39 10.12
CA THR A 177 -1.32 -6.54 10.32
C THR A 177 -1.90 -7.56 9.35
N LEU A 178 -2.62 -8.54 9.90
CA LEU A 178 -3.36 -9.52 9.12
C LEU A 178 -4.59 -8.86 8.48
N ILE A 179 -4.68 -8.90 7.15
CA ILE A 179 -5.85 -8.43 6.40
C ILE A 179 -6.89 -9.54 6.25
N GLY A 180 -6.44 -10.76 6.05
CA GLY A 180 -7.33 -11.91 5.88
C GLY A 180 -6.59 -13.20 5.53
N PHE A 181 -7.35 -14.19 5.13
CA PHE A 181 -6.87 -15.51 4.72
C PHE A 181 -7.53 -15.93 3.42
N PHE A 182 -6.84 -16.66 2.58
CA PHE A 182 -7.47 -17.45 1.52
C PHE A 182 -8.18 -18.67 2.13
N SER A 183 -9.36 -18.99 1.62
CA SER A 183 -10.15 -20.20 2.01
C SER A 183 -10.07 -21.24 0.94
#